data_18da3ca75237f2969e3957021f51b6a0
#
_entry.id   18da3ca75237f2969e3957021f51b6a0
#
_cell.length_a   1.000
_cell.length_b   1.000
_cell.length_c   1.000
_cell.angle_alpha   90.00
_cell.angle_beta   90.00
_cell.angle_gamma   90.00
#
_symmetry.space_group_name_H-M   'P 1'
#
loop_
_entity.id
_entity.type
_entity.pdbx_description
1 polymer ?
#
loop_
_entity_poly.entity_id
_entity_poly.type
_entity_poly.pdbx_seq_one_letter_code
_entity_poly.pdbx_strand_id
1 'polypeptide(L)'
;MRVSKLYAPTLREVPAEAEVVSHQLMLRAGFMRKAAGGIYTYLPLAWRVLKKIERIVREEMDAKGSQELLMPIVQPAEIWQESGRWDVYGAEMFRLQDRHNRCFCLGPTHEEMVTTLIRGDVRSYRQLPLSVYQIQNKYRDERRPRFGLMRGREFIMKDAYSFDRDEAGLDKSYQDMYDAYTNIFTRCGLNFRPVEADSGAIGGSGSHEFMVIADSGEAEIVFCTSCDYAANVEKAELFPLEAQEEAMLTKEEVVTPDCKTIADVCAYLKLPVDHSVKAVAYNSEKGLILCFVRGDHEVNEIKVINTCGVIDLEMATEEQLAAAGTVGGYMGPVGIDNKKVIVVVDATVMKMHNVCCGANKEGYHFINVNPGRDFTPTYVADIRLIQEGDPCPHCGGEVSKARGIEVGQVFKLFTKYSSALKATYLDENGKEQPMVMGCYGVGVSRTMAAAIEQNYDDNGIIWPIEIAPYHVLVVPVNTKDEASAAKAEEIYMQLKKVGLETVIDDRNERPGVKFKDADLIGYPPVSYTHLRAHETRSNL
;
A
#
# COMPACT_ATOMS: atom_id res chain seq x y z
N MET A 1 23.60 -12.56 -24.95
CA MET A 1 24.02 -11.14 -24.87
C MET A 1 25.46 -11.09 -24.41
N ARG A 2 26.22 -10.05 -24.84
CA ARG A 2 27.61 -9.79 -24.42
C ARG A 2 27.63 -8.55 -23.51
N VAL A 3 28.37 -8.61 -22.40
CA VAL A 3 28.46 -7.48 -21.48
C VAL A 3 29.09 -6.25 -22.14
N SER A 4 30.08 -6.44 -23.02
CA SER A 4 30.67 -5.33 -23.79
C SER A 4 29.67 -4.52 -24.65
N LYS A 5 28.50 -5.08 -24.92
CA LYS A 5 27.41 -4.46 -25.71
C LYS A 5 26.18 -4.15 -24.89
N LEU A 6 26.18 -4.48 -23.60
CA LEU A 6 25.04 -4.26 -22.68
C LEU A 6 25.15 -2.87 -22.07
N TYR A 7 24.12 -2.06 -22.22
CA TYR A 7 24.04 -0.77 -21.56
C TYR A 7 23.58 -0.98 -20.10
N ALA A 8 24.52 -1.26 -19.21
CA ALA A 8 24.34 -1.46 -17.78
C ALA A 8 25.46 -0.74 -17.01
N PRO A 9 25.41 0.61 -16.94
CA PRO A 9 26.47 1.41 -16.32
C PRO A 9 26.39 1.31 -14.79
N THR A 10 27.28 0.51 -14.19
CA THR A 10 27.40 0.36 -12.75
C THR A 10 28.06 1.59 -12.11
N LEU A 11 27.68 1.87 -10.85
CA LEU A 11 28.24 2.94 -10.03
C LEU A 11 28.97 2.34 -8.82
N ARG A 12 30.10 2.94 -8.45
CA ARG A 12 30.87 2.52 -7.27
C ARG A 12 30.22 2.95 -5.97
N GLU A 13 29.69 4.17 -5.95
CA GLU A 13 29.12 4.80 -4.76
C GLU A 13 27.59 4.84 -4.84
N VAL A 14 26.97 4.88 -3.68
CA VAL A 14 25.52 5.07 -3.53
C VAL A 14 25.21 6.53 -3.78
N PRO A 15 24.28 6.88 -4.70
CA PRO A 15 23.79 8.25 -4.83
C PRO A 15 23.14 8.73 -3.53
N ALA A 16 23.42 9.99 -3.16
CA ALA A 16 23.00 10.58 -1.88
C ALA A 16 21.47 10.61 -1.67
N GLU A 17 20.71 10.62 -2.77
CA GLU A 17 19.25 10.61 -2.73
C GLU A 17 18.62 9.22 -2.52
N ALA A 18 19.42 8.16 -2.54
CA ALA A 18 18.92 6.79 -2.42
C ALA A 18 18.87 6.36 -0.94
N GLU A 19 17.65 6.24 -0.41
CA GLU A 19 17.43 5.96 1.01
C GLU A 19 17.33 4.46 1.32
N VAL A 20 16.52 3.71 0.55
CA VAL A 20 16.27 2.28 0.78
C VAL A 20 17.13 1.41 -0.13
N VAL A 21 17.34 0.16 0.26
CA VAL A 21 18.27 -0.77 -0.40
C VAL A 21 17.93 -0.98 -1.88
N SER A 22 16.67 -1.20 -2.22
CA SER A 22 16.26 -1.37 -3.62
C SER A 22 16.60 -0.16 -4.47
N HIS A 23 16.38 1.05 -3.96
CA HIS A 23 16.72 2.30 -4.65
C HIS A 23 18.23 2.41 -4.88
N GLN A 24 19.02 2.14 -3.84
CA GLN A 24 20.47 2.15 -3.89
C GLN A 24 21.02 1.15 -4.92
N LEU A 25 20.58 -0.11 -4.84
CA LEU A 25 21.05 -1.19 -5.70
C LEU A 25 20.63 -0.99 -7.16
N MET A 26 19.39 -0.57 -7.43
CA MET A 26 18.93 -0.31 -8.79
C MET A 26 19.72 0.81 -9.48
N LEU A 27 20.07 1.87 -8.76
CA LEU A 27 20.92 2.94 -9.31
C LEU A 27 22.35 2.45 -9.52
N ARG A 28 22.95 1.76 -8.54
CA ARG A 28 24.33 1.27 -8.61
C ARG A 28 24.52 0.20 -9.67
N ALA A 29 23.61 -0.75 -9.78
CA ALA A 29 23.70 -1.87 -10.71
C ALA A 29 23.29 -1.50 -12.15
N GLY A 30 22.94 -0.24 -12.42
CA GLY A 30 22.58 0.20 -13.77
C GLY A 30 21.21 -0.31 -14.24
N PHE A 31 20.24 -0.41 -13.33
CA PHE A 31 18.86 -0.76 -13.66
C PHE A 31 18.02 0.46 -14.02
N MET A 32 18.26 1.58 -13.40
CA MET A 32 17.49 2.79 -13.66
C MET A 32 18.32 4.07 -13.54
N ARG A 33 17.79 5.17 -14.07
CA ARG A 33 18.30 6.54 -13.90
C ARG A 33 17.15 7.48 -13.61
N LYS A 34 17.39 8.43 -12.70
CA LYS A 34 16.42 9.46 -12.33
C LYS A 34 16.31 10.49 -13.46
N ALA A 35 15.09 10.73 -13.93
CA ALA A 35 14.77 11.84 -14.83
C ALA A 35 14.29 13.08 -14.04
N ALA A 36 13.43 12.85 -13.04
CA ALA A 36 12.96 13.87 -12.10
C ALA A 36 12.56 13.18 -10.78
N GLY A 37 12.14 13.94 -9.78
CA GLY A 37 11.64 13.37 -8.52
C GLY A 37 10.47 12.42 -8.75
N GLY A 38 10.65 11.12 -8.44
CA GLY A 38 9.65 10.07 -8.63
C GLY A 38 9.42 9.64 -10.09
N ILE A 39 10.30 10.05 -11.02
CA ILE A 39 10.25 9.69 -12.46
C ILE A 39 11.59 9.11 -12.86
N TYR A 40 11.57 7.88 -13.40
CA TYR A 40 12.77 7.12 -13.71
C TYR A 40 12.76 6.56 -15.13
N THR A 41 13.94 6.51 -15.73
CA THR A 41 14.18 5.73 -16.95
C THR A 41 14.61 4.32 -16.55
N TYR A 42 13.89 3.30 -17.01
CA TYR A 42 14.27 1.89 -16.86
C TYR A 42 15.32 1.53 -17.91
N LEU A 43 16.51 1.10 -17.46
CA LEU A 43 17.57 0.64 -18.33
C LEU A 43 17.36 -0.82 -18.77
N PRO A 44 18.13 -1.36 -19.72
CA PRO A 44 17.86 -2.67 -20.30
C PRO A 44 17.71 -3.83 -19.29
N LEU A 45 18.48 -3.83 -18.20
CA LEU A 45 18.37 -4.87 -17.18
C LEU A 45 17.03 -4.78 -16.43
N ALA A 46 16.63 -3.59 -15.97
CA ALA A 46 15.33 -3.38 -15.32
C ALA A 46 14.17 -3.73 -16.27
N TRP A 47 14.28 -3.30 -17.53
CA TRP A 47 13.24 -3.56 -18.52
C TRP A 47 13.02 -5.06 -18.75
N ARG A 48 14.09 -5.86 -18.72
CA ARG A 48 13.98 -7.32 -18.79
C ARG A 48 13.25 -7.91 -17.60
N VAL A 49 13.57 -7.46 -16.38
CA VAL A 49 12.87 -7.89 -15.14
C VAL A 49 11.39 -7.53 -15.21
N LEU A 50 11.07 -6.27 -15.56
CA LEU A 50 9.68 -5.82 -15.70
C LEU A 50 8.90 -6.65 -16.72
N LYS A 51 9.50 -6.96 -17.89
CA LYS A 51 8.87 -7.81 -18.90
C LYS A 51 8.62 -9.25 -18.42
N LYS A 52 9.46 -9.78 -17.54
CA LYS A 52 9.21 -11.09 -16.91
C LYS A 52 8.07 -11.03 -15.90
N ILE A 53 8.04 -10.01 -15.06
CA ILE A 53 6.91 -9.78 -14.15
C ILE A 53 5.61 -9.61 -14.93
N GLU A 54 5.60 -8.76 -15.98
CA GLU A 54 4.45 -8.58 -16.86
C GLU A 54 4.00 -9.90 -17.51
N ARG A 55 4.93 -10.76 -17.92
CA ARG A 55 4.61 -12.08 -18.48
C ARG A 55 3.89 -12.95 -17.45
N ILE A 56 4.43 -13.04 -16.22
CA ILE A 56 3.79 -13.77 -15.13
C ILE A 56 2.38 -13.24 -14.88
N VAL A 57 2.22 -11.93 -14.83
CA VAL A 57 0.92 -11.28 -14.64
C VAL A 57 -0.06 -11.67 -15.75
N ARG A 58 0.35 -11.61 -17.05
CA ARG A 58 -0.50 -12.00 -18.17
C ARG A 58 -0.95 -13.45 -18.07
N GLU A 59 -0.01 -14.35 -17.81
CA GLU A 59 -0.30 -15.79 -17.69
C GLU A 59 -1.36 -16.08 -16.61
N GLU A 60 -1.25 -15.44 -15.46
CA GLU A 60 -2.22 -15.62 -14.36
C GLU A 60 -3.57 -14.93 -14.63
N MET A 61 -3.57 -13.76 -15.28
CA MET A 61 -4.81 -13.07 -15.65
C MET A 61 -5.57 -13.83 -16.75
N ASP A 62 -4.86 -14.30 -17.78
CA ASP A 62 -5.44 -15.07 -18.87
C ASP A 62 -6.00 -16.41 -18.36
N ALA A 63 -5.33 -17.06 -17.38
CA ALA A 63 -5.81 -18.28 -16.74
C ALA A 63 -7.14 -18.09 -16.00
N LYS A 64 -7.47 -16.88 -15.57
CA LYS A 64 -8.77 -16.52 -14.98
C LYS A 64 -9.79 -16.00 -16.00
N GLY A 65 -9.47 -16.06 -17.30
CA GLY A 65 -10.35 -15.60 -18.39
C GLY A 65 -10.47 -14.08 -18.52
N SER A 66 -9.58 -13.33 -17.89
CA SER A 66 -9.51 -11.88 -18.07
C SER A 66 -8.86 -11.54 -19.41
N GLN A 67 -9.30 -10.48 -20.08
CA GLN A 67 -8.88 -10.13 -21.44
C GLN A 67 -8.03 -8.85 -21.42
N GLU A 68 -6.83 -8.91 -22.03
CA GLU A 68 -5.96 -7.74 -22.13
C GLU A 68 -6.48 -6.72 -23.15
N LEU A 69 -6.53 -5.44 -22.75
CA LEU A 69 -6.81 -4.30 -23.61
C LEU A 69 -5.83 -3.16 -23.30
N LEU A 70 -5.88 -2.08 -24.03
CA LEU A 70 -5.06 -0.89 -23.76
C LEU A 70 -5.92 0.37 -23.88
N MET A 71 -6.09 1.08 -22.78
CA MET A 71 -6.86 2.31 -22.69
C MET A 71 -5.96 3.55 -22.78
N PRO A 72 -6.49 4.72 -23.20
CA PRO A 72 -5.73 5.97 -23.23
C PRO A 72 -5.24 6.39 -21.83
N ILE A 73 -4.04 6.95 -21.79
CA ILE A 73 -3.50 7.59 -20.58
C ILE A 73 -4.13 8.97 -20.37
N VAL A 74 -4.31 9.73 -21.47
CA VAL A 74 -4.95 11.04 -21.43
C VAL A 74 -6.46 10.82 -21.36
N GLN A 75 -7.06 11.22 -20.25
CA GLN A 75 -8.46 10.99 -19.96
C GLN A 75 -9.22 12.31 -19.93
N PRO A 76 -10.42 12.39 -20.55
CA PRO A 76 -11.23 13.60 -20.53
C PRO A 76 -11.80 13.88 -19.14
N ALA A 77 -11.84 15.16 -18.74
CA ALA A 77 -12.36 15.56 -17.44
C ALA A 77 -13.83 15.19 -17.23
N GLU A 78 -14.61 15.13 -18.32
CA GLU A 78 -16.05 14.90 -18.28
C GLU A 78 -16.43 13.57 -17.61
N ILE A 79 -15.67 12.48 -17.86
CA ILE A 79 -15.95 11.17 -17.23
C ILE A 79 -15.67 11.19 -15.73
N TRP A 80 -14.67 11.96 -15.30
CA TRP A 80 -14.32 12.15 -13.90
C TRP A 80 -15.31 13.06 -13.18
N GLN A 81 -15.86 14.06 -13.88
CA GLN A 81 -16.94 14.92 -13.39
C GLN A 81 -18.24 14.12 -13.26
N GLU A 82 -18.56 13.25 -14.24
CA GLU A 82 -19.73 12.37 -14.20
C GLU A 82 -19.67 11.38 -13.03
N SER A 83 -18.49 10.84 -12.70
CA SER A 83 -18.30 9.97 -11.52
C SER A 83 -18.28 10.74 -10.19
N GLY A 84 -18.14 12.06 -10.22
CA GLY A 84 -17.99 12.92 -9.05
C GLY A 84 -16.58 12.92 -8.44
N ARG A 85 -15.58 12.28 -9.10
CA ARG A 85 -14.22 12.15 -8.55
C ARG A 85 -13.25 13.24 -9.00
N TRP A 86 -13.63 14.10 -9.94
CA TRP A 86 -12.74 15.15 -10.45
C TRP A 86 -12.17 16.04 -9.34
N ASP A 87 -13.01 16.48 -8.41
CA ASP A 87 -12.59 17.34 -7.31
C ASP A 87 -12.11 16.51 -6.09
N VAL A 88 -12.75 15.38 -5.82
CA VAL A 88 -12.44 14.50 -4.68
C VAL A 88 -11.04 13.87 -4.78
N TYR A 89 -10.55 13.60 -6.01
CA TYR A 89 -9.19 13.04 -6.19
C TYR A 89 -8.09 14.04 -5.80
N GLY A 90 -8.41 15.33 -5.76
CA GLY A 90 -7.55 16.37 -5.21
C GLY A 90 -6.32 16.70 -6.05
N ALA A 91 -5.26 17.11 -5.35
CA ALA A 91 -4.01 17.62 -5.94
C ALA A 91 -3.12 16.53 -6.56
N GLU A 92 -3.35 15.27 -6.24
CA GLU A 92 -2.56 14.16 -6.79
C GLU A 92 -2.90 13.84 -8.26
N MET A 93 -3.93 14.46 -8.82
CA MET A 93 -4.28 14.32 -10.23
C MET A 93 -3.48 15.29 -11.09
N PHE A 94 -2.67 14.79 -12.05
CA PHE A 94 -2.07 15.62 -13.09
C PHE A 94 -3.14 16.11 -14.05
N ARG A 95 -3.53 17.38 -13.93
CA ARG A 95 -4.52 18.04 -14.80
C ARG A 95 -3.83 18.81 -15.91
N LEU A 96 -4.41 18.77 -17.11
CA LEU A 96 -3.89 19.46 -18.29
C LEU A 96 -5.03 20.01 -19.16
N GLN A 97 -4.69 20.91 -20.05
CA GLN A 97 -5.62 21.45 -21.03
C GLN A 97 -5.06 21.29 -22.45
N ASP A 98 -5.93 21.02 -23.40
CA ASP A 98 -5.56 21.02 -24.80
C ASP A 98 -5.58 22.45 -25.40
N ARG A 99 -5.27 22.56 -26.69
CA ARG A 99 -5.24 23.84 -27.42
C ARG A 99 -6.62 24.55 -27.51
N HIS A 100 -7.68 23.83 -27.20
CA HIS A 100 -9.06 24.35 -27.21
C HIS A 100 -9.59 24.60 -25.80
N ASN A 101 -8.71 24.61 -24.78
CA ASN A 101 -9.01 24.76 -23.35
C ASN A 101 -9.94 23.67 -22.78
N ARG A 102 -9.96 22.48 -23.40
CA ARG A 102 -10.66 21.32 -22.84
C ARG A 102 -9.77 20.70 -21.75
N CYS A 103 -10.39 20.36 -20.62
CA CYS A 103 -9.68 19.77 -19.49
C CYS A 103 -9.53 18.25 -19.64
N PHE A 104 -8.35 17.77 -19.28
CA PHE A 104 -7.98 16.37 -19.25
C PHE A 104 -7.17 16.08 -17.99
N CYS A 105 -6.92 14.81 -17.72
CA CYS A 105 -5.91 14.38 -16.76
C CYS A 105 -5.04 13.26 -17.35
N LEU A 106 -3.84 13.07 -16.76
CA LEU A 106 -3.10 11.83 -16.94
C LEU A 106 -3.66 10.80 -15.97
N GLY A 107 -4.05 9.63 -16.48
CA GLY A 107 -4.78 8.61 -15.72
C GLY A 107 -4.03 8.13 -14.47
N PRO A 108 -4.49 8.48 -13.27
CA PRO A 108 -3.98 7.89 -12.02
C PRO A 108 -4.53 6.49 -11.80
N THR A 109 -5.66 6.20 -12.43
CA THR A 109 -6.40 4.93 -12.47
C THR A 109 -7.38 4.96 -13.64
N HIS A 110 -8.13 3.89 -13.92
CA HIS A 110 -8.97 3.82 -15.13
C HIS A 110 -10.41 3.33 -14.88
N GLU A 111 -10.94 3.43 -13.67
CA GLU A 111 -12.33 3.03 -13.37
C GLU A 111 -13.33 3.77 -14.28
N GLU A 112 -13.17 5.09 -14.43
CA GLU A 112 -14.03 5.91 -15.27
C GLU A 112 -13.93 5.53 -16.75
N MET A 113 -12.72 5.31 -17.23
CA MET A 113 -12.46 4.95 -18.63
C MET A 113 -13.07 3.60 -18.99
N VAL A 114 -12.80 2.56 -18.18
CA VAL A 114 -13.29 1.21 -18.45
C VAL A 114 -14.81 1.14 -18.30
N THR A 115 -15.39 1.80 -17.31
CA THR A 115 -16.84 1.83 -17.11
C THR A 115 -17.54 2.53 -18.28
N THR A 116 -16.96 3.63 -18.77
CA THR A 116 -17.49 4.34 -19.95
C THR A 116 -17.40 3.49 -21.23
N LEU A 117 -16.32 2.73 -21.41
CA LEU A 117 -16.17 1.80 -22.51
C LEU A 117 -17.25 0.71 -22.45
N ILE A 118 -17.35 0.02 -21.31
CA ILE A 118 -18.24 -1.14 -21.16
C ILE A 118 -19.72 -0.73 -21.23
N ARG A 119 -20.11 0.42 -20.68
CA ARG A 119 -21.51 0.91 -20.80
C ARG A 119 -21.94 1.13 -22.24
N GLY A 120 -20.99 1.37 -23.14
CA GLY A 120 -21.27 1.55 -24.57
C GLY A 120 -21.63 0.24 -25.27
N ASP A 121 -21.05 -0.87 -24.84
CA ASP A 121 -21.04 -2.14 -25.58
C ASP A 121 -21.85 -3.26 -24.90
N VAL A 122 -21.91 -3.30 -23.56
CA VAL A 122 -22.63 -4.33 -22.80
C VAL A 122 -24.06 -3.87 -22.52
N ARG A 123 -25.02 -4.65 -23.02
CA ARG A 123 -26.46 -4.33 -22.95
C ARG A 123 -27.31 -5.43 -22.32
N SER A 124 -26.78 -6.64 -22.18
CA SER A 124 -27.54 -7.81 -21.77
C SER A 124 -26.78 -8.62 -20.73
N TYR A 125 -27.51 -9.21 -19.79
CA TYR A 125 -26.99 -10.16 -18.82
C TYR A 125 -26.18 -11.32 -19.43
N ARG A 126 -26.43 -11.67 -20.71
CA ARG A 126 -25.73 -12.73 -21.44
C ARG A 126 -24.26 -12.39 -21.72
N GLN A 127 -23.89 -11.11 -21.67
CA GLN A 127 -22.53 -10.63 -21.90
C GLN A 127 -21.71 -10.56 -20.59
N LEU A 128 -22.35 -10.85 -19.44
CA LEU A 128 -21.74 -10.85 -18.12
C LEU A 128 -21.64 -12.27 -17.56
N PRO A 129 -20.60 -12.60 -16.76
CA PRO A 129 -19.55 -11.70 -16.28
C PRO A 129 -18.53 -11.34 -17.36
N LEU A 130 -17.91 -10.19 -17.23
CA LEU A 130 -16.83 -9.73 -18.09
C LEU A 130 -15.65 -9.25 -17.24
N SER A 131 -14.45 -9.70 -17.57
CA SER A 131 -13.20 -9.23 -16.94
C SER A 131 -12.22 -8.76 -18.01
N VAL A 132 -11.68 -7.57 -17.81
CA VAL A 132 -10.67 -6.95 -18.68
C VAL A 132 -9.52 -6.38 -17.85
N TYR A 133 -8.32 -6.32 -18.43
CA TYR A 133 -7.16 -5.73 -17.76
C TYR A 133 -6.24 -5.04 -18.76
N GLN A 134 -5.37 -4.19 -18.23
CA GLN A 134 -4.27 -3.60 -18.98
C GLN A 134 -2.99 -3.59 -18.13
N ILE A 135 -1.84 -3.47 -18.79
CA ILE A 135 -0.57 -3.12 -18.19
C ILE A 135 -0.15 -1.78 -18.76
N GLN A 136 -0.17 -0.73 -17.96
CA GLN A 136 -0.07 0.64 -18.43
C GLN A 136 0.60 1.54 -17.39
N ASN A 137 1.26 2.62 -17.85
CA ASN A 137 1.74 3.66 -16.96
C ASN A 137 0.58 4.36 -16.25
N LYS A 138 0.81 4.72 -14.99
CA LYS A 138 -0.05 5.55 -14.17
C LYS A 138 0.71 6.78 -13.72
N TYR A 139 -0.04 7.85 -13.46
CA TYR A 139 0.50 9.15 -13.10
C TYR A 139 -0.21 9.71 -11.88
N ARG A 140 0.57 9.92 -10.80
CA ARG A 140 0.08 10.55 -9.57
C ARG A 140 1.05 11.64 -9.16
N ASP A 141 0.57 12.87 -8.98
CA ASP A 141 1.41 13.99 -8.55
C ASP A 141 1.72 13.92 -7.06
N GLU A 142 2.44 12.87 -6.71
CA GLU A 142 2.89 12.64 -5.34
C GLU A 142 3.63 13.86 -4.79
N ARG A 143 3.14 14.37 -3.67
CA ARG A 143 3.75 15.54 -3.01
C ARG A 143 5.18 15.27 -2.56
N ARG A 144 5.46 14.05 -2.09
CA ARG A 144 6.77 13.61 -1.61
C ARG A 144 7.11 12.22 -2.17
N PRO A 145 7.52 12.16 -3.45
CA PRO A 145 7.99 10.89 -4.00
C PRO A 145 9.27 10.46 -3.26
N ARG A 146 9.34 9.18 -2.86
CA ARG A 146 10.42 8.64 -2.07
C ARG A 146 10.63 7.15 -2.32
N PHE A 147 11.75 6.61 -1.86
CA PHE A 147 12.07 5.19 -1.92
C PHE A 147 12.08 4.61 -3.35
N GLY A 148 12.56 5.41 -4.34
CA GLY A 148 12.71 4.97 -5.72
C GLY A 148 11.38 4.57 -6.37
N LEU A 149 11.24 3.29 -6.74
CA LEU A 149 10.04 2.79 -7.42
C LEU A 149 8.88 2.44 -6.48
N MET A 150 9.05 2.55 -5.17
CA MET A 150 7.95 2.25 -4.24
C MET A 150 6.88 3.34 -4.24
N ARG A 151 7.29 4.61 -4.32
CA ARG A 151 6.38 5.75 -4.34
C ARG A 151 6.84 6.81 -5.35
N GLY A 152 6.54 6.56 -6.62
CA GLY A 152 6.87 7.43 -7.74
C GLY A 152 5.67 8.18 -8.30
N ARG A 153 5.95 9.18 -9.15
CA ARG A 153 4.95 9.96 -9.89
C ARG A 153 4.50 9.30 -11.17
N GLU A 154 5.37 8.52 -11.79
CA GLU A 154 5.10 7.68 -12.94
C GLU A 154 5.54 6.26 -12.64
N PHE A 155 4.66 5.28 -12.85
CA PHE A 155 4.91 3.88 -12.54
C PHE A 155 4.08 2.95 -13.43
N ILE A 156 4.51 1.69 -13.55
CA ILE A 156 3.82 0.67 -14.33
C ILE A 156 2.90 -0.14 -13.40
N MET A 157 1.63 -0.21 -13.78
CA MET A 157 0.60 -0.95 -13.06
C MET A 157 -0.14 -1.88 -14.02
N LYS A 158 -0.46 -3.09 -13.55
CA LYS A 158 -1.56 -3.88 -14.10
C LYS A 158 -2.82 -3.50 -13.33
N ASP A 159 -3.80 -3.03 -14.03
CA ASP A 159 -5.14 -2.77 -13.50
C ASP A 159 -6.18 -3.60 -14.26
N ALA A 160 -6.98 -4.35 -13.50
CA ALA A 160 -8.05 -5.18 -14.01
C ALA A 160 -9.39 -4.74 -13.41
N TYR A 161 -10.45 -5.03 -14.14
CA TYR A 161 -11.81 -4.64 -13.80
C TYR A 161 -12.76 -5.78 -14.13
N SER A 162 -13.62 -6.16 -13.18
CA SER A 162 -14.70 -7.09 -13.41
C SER A 162 -16.05 -6.36 -13.44
N PHE A 163 -16.94 -6.90 -14.27
CA PHE A 163 -18.32 -6.47 -14.39
C PHE A 163 -19.20 -7.71 -14.24
N ASP A 164 -19.98 -7.74 -13.19
CA ASP A 164 -20.78 -8.87 -12.76
C ASP A 164 -22.27 -8.49 -12.70
N ARG A 165 -23.15 -9.51 -12.67
CA ARG A 165 -24.60 -9.30 -12.59
C ARG A 165 -25.05 -8.92 -11.19
N ASP A 166 -24.40 -9.48 -10.18
CA ASP A 166 -24.77 -9.41 -8.78
C ASP A 166 -23.55 -9.53 -7.87
N GLU A 167 -23.77 -9.43 -6.57
CA GLU A 167 -22.72 -9.53 -5.56
C GLU A 167 -22.08 -10.92 -5.51
N ALA A 168 -22.84 -11.99 -5.77
CA ALA A 168 -22.29 -13.35 -5.82
C ALA A 168 -21.32 -13.54 -6.99
N GLY A 169 -21.62 -12.92 -8.14
CA GLY A 169 -20.69 -12.82 -9.27
C GLY A 169 -19.43 -12.06 -8.91
N LEU A 170 -19.59 -10.88 -8.25
CA LEU A 170 -18.46 -10.09 -7.77
C LEU A 170 -17.58 -10.89 -6.78
N ASP A 171 -18.20 -11.63 -5.84
CA ASP A 171 -17.46 -12.44 -4.87
C ASP A 171 -16.58 -13.48 -5.58
N LYS A 172 -17.11 -14.11 -6.63
CA LYS A 172 -16.34 -15.03 -7.46
C LYS A 172 -15.20 -14.34 -8.20
N SER A 173 -15.48 -13.24 -8.88
CA SER A 173 -14.46 -12.45 -9.59
C SER A 173 -13.36 -11.96 -8.64
N TYR A 174 -13.74 -11.55 -7.43
CA TYR A 174 -12.83 -11.15 -6.39
C TYR A 174 -11.91 -12.30 -5.94
N GLN A 175 -12.48 -13.49 -5.70
CA GLN A 175 -11.69 -14.65 -5.30
C GLN A 175 -10.75 -15.11 -6.42
N ASP A 176 -11.20 -15.10 -7.68
CA ASP A 176 -10.38 -15.42 -8.85
C ASP A 176 -9.16 -14.48 -8.94
N MET A 177 -9.33 -13.18 -8.67
CA MET A 177 -8.24 -12.21 -8.66
C MET A 177 -7.33 -12.36 -7.43
N TYR A 178 -7.89 -12.65 -6.27
CA TYR A 178 -7.11 -12.96 -5.06
C TYR A 178 -6.17 -14.16 -5.29
N ASP A 179 -6.69 -15.23 -5.88
CA ASP A 179 -5.91 -16.43 -6.22
C ASP A 179 -4.83 -16.12 -7.28
N ALA A 180 -5.19 -15.36 -8.33
CA ALA A 180 -4.24 -14.93 -9.35
C ALA A 180 -3.09 -14.13 -8.76
N TYR A 181 -3.36 -13.21 -7.83
CA TYR A 181 -2.33 -12.40 -7.17
C TYR A 181 -1.44 -13.24 -6.26
N THR A 182 -2.02 -14.18 -5.54
CA THR A 182 -1.26 -15.16 -4.75
C THR A 182 -0.26 -15.90 -5.63
N ASN A 183 -0.68 -16.35 -6.81
CA ASN A 183 0.19 -17.03 -7.77
C ASN A 183 1.25 -16.07 -8.35
N ILE A 184 0.87 -14.86 -8.76
CA ILE A 184 1.79 -13.85 -9.31
C ILE A 184 2.96 -13.61 -8.34
N PHE A 185 2.65 -13.28 -7.09
CA PHE A 185 3.69 -12.92 -6.11
C PHE A 185 4.51 -14.12 -5.67
N THR A 186 3.91 -15.31 -5.57
CA THR A 186 4.63 -16.58 -5.33
C THR A 186 5.62 -16.87 -6.46
N ARG A 187 5.19 -16.75 -7.73
CA ARG A 187 6.06 -16.94 -8.90
C ARG A 187 7.16 -15.88 -9.00
N CYS A 188 6.91 -14.66 -8.52
CA CYS A 188 7.92 -13.62 -8.40
C CYS A 188 8.92 -13.88 -7.25
N GLY A 189 8.73 -14.93 -6.46
CA GLY A 189 9.62 -15.32 -5.34
C GLY A 189 9.48 -14.41 -4.12
N LEU A 190 8.31 -13.81 -3.89
CA LEU A 190 8.07 -12.91 -2.78
C LEU A 190 7.52 -13.64 -1.55
N ASN A 191 7.99 -13.24 -0.38
CA ASN A 191 7.35 -13.55 0.89
C ASN A 191 6.35 -12.43 1.20
N PHE A 192 5.07 -12.72 1.07
CA PHE A 192 4.00 -11.75 1.20
C PHE A 192 2.85 -12.27 2.05
N ARG A 193 2.01 -11.35 2.50
CA ARG A 193 0.79 -11.66 3.23
C ARG A 193 -0.36 -10.82 2.69
N PRO A 194 -1.48 -11.43 2.28
CA PRO A 194 -2.72 -10.69 2.06
C PRO A 194 -3.25 -10.19 3.39
N VAL A 195 -3.64 -8.92 3.44
CA VAL A 195 -4.16 -8.26 4.64
C VAL A 195 -5.45 -7.52 4.33
N GLU A 196 -6.38 -7.52 5.26
CA GLU A 196 -7.58 -6.68 5.16
C GLU A 196 -7.18 -5.20 5.15
N ALA A 197 -7.79 -4.42 4.25
CA ALA A 197 -7.45 -3.02 4.03
C ALA A 197 -8.68 -2.13 3.87
N ASP A 198 -8.50 -0.84 4.13
CA ASP A 198 -9.49 0.18 3.77
C ASP A 198 -9.48 0.43 2.26
N SER A 199 -10.66 0.78 1.71
CA SER A 199 -10.78 1.03 0.27
C SER A 199 -10.38 2.45 -0.16
N GLY A 200 -10.17 3.36 0.76
CA GLY A 200 -9.73 4.74 0.53
C GLY A 200 -10.55 5.50 -0.52
N ALA A 201 -9.90 6.34 -1.30
CA ALA A 201 -10.52 7.16 -2.35
C ALA A 201 -11.14 6.34 -3.50
N ILE A 202 -10.75 5.08 -3.69
CA ILE A 202 -11.35 4.18 -4.68
C ILE A 202 -12.77 3.83 -4.22
N GLY A 203 -12.95 3.57 -2.91
CA GLY A 203 -14.23 3.28 -2.28
C GLY A 203 -14.70 1.85 -2.52
N GLY A 204 -15.93 1.57 -2.13
CA GLY A 204 -16.46 0.22 -2.02
C GLY A 204 -16.36 -0.30 -0.59
N SER A 205 -16.69 -1.57 -0.36
CA SER A 205 -16.56 -2.22 0.95
C SER A 205 -15.97 -3.60 0.77
N GLY A 206 -14.80 -3.82 1.33
CA GLY A 206 -14.04 -5.07 1.20
C GLY A 206 -12.86 -4.92 0.25
N SER A 207 -11.68 -5.00 0.82
CA SER A 207 -10.41 -4.88 0.11
C SER A 207 -9.36 -5.73 0.82
N HIS A 208 -8.45 -6.31 0.03
CA HIS A 208 -7.22 -6.91 0.55
C HIS A 208 -6.02 -6.33 -0.18
N GLU A 209 -5.01 -5.98 0.59
CA GLU A 209 -3.69 -5.60 0.11
C GLU A 209 -2.74 -6.80 0.20
N PHE A 210 -1.90 -6.98 -0.82
CA PHE A 210 -0.83 -7.97 -0.82
C PHE A 210 0.45 -7.27 -0.37
N MET A 211 0.83 -7.53 0.88
CA MET A 211 1.96 -6.90 1.55
C MET A 211 3.20 -7.78 1.53
N VAL A 212 4.23 -7.33 0.86
CA VAL A 212 5.57 -7.94 0.92
C VAL A 212 6.23 -7.53 2.23
N ILE A 213 6.60 -8.50 3.05
CA ILE A 213 7.18 -8.24 4.38
C ILE A 213 8.61 -7.72 4.20
N ALA A 214 8.86 -6.49 4.62
CA ALA A 214 10.17 -5.85 4.56
C ALA A 214 10.27 -4.70 5.56
N ASP A 215 11.41 -4.56 6.22
CA ASP A 215 11.65 -3.50 7.23
C ASP A 215 11.55 -2.09 6.65
N SER A 216 11.86 -1.94 5.36
CA SER A 216 11.72 -0.70 4.59
C SER A 216 10.28 -0.40 4.14
N GLY A 217 9.31 -1.27 4.46
CA GLY A 217 7.90 -1.08 4.09
C GLY A 217 7.31 0.19 4.69
N GLU A 218 6.47 0.90 3.92
CA GLU A 218 5.82 2.12 4.38
C GLU A 218 4.58 1.83 5.23
N ALA A 219 3.85 0.73 4.95
CA ALA A 219 2.65 0.36 5.68
C ALA A 219 2.98 -0.48 6.91
N GLU A 220 2.31 -0.19 8.02
CA GLU A 220 2.28 -1.11 9.16
C GLU A 220 1.10 -2.07 9.02
N ILE A 221 1.38 -3.34 9.24
CA ILE A 221 0.38 -4.39 9.25
C ILE A 221 0.40 -5.13 10.59
N VAL A 222 -0.75 -5.66 10.97
CA VAL A 222 -0.88 -6.58 12.09
C VAL A 222 -1.28 -7.96 11.59
N PHE A 223 -0.83 -8.97 12.28
CA PHE A 223 -1.21 -10.35 12.01
C PHE A 223 -1.30 -11.14 13.32
N CYS A 224 -2.24 -12.07 13.36
CA CYS A 224 -2.39 -12.97 14.50
C CYS A 224 -1.29 -14.02 14.50
N THR A 225 -0.77 -14.36 15.70
CA THR A 225 0.20 -15.42 15.89
C THR A 225 -0.44 -16.81 15.94
N SER A 226 -1.78 -16.88 16.03
CA SER A 226 -2.54 -18.12 16.27
C SER A 226 -3.55 -18.49 15.17
N CYS A 227 -3.91 -17.55 14.29
CA CYS A 227 -4.80 -17.80 13.15
C CYS A 227 -4.36 -17.00 11.91
N ASP A 228 -5.09 -17.11 10.81
CA ASP A 228 -4.75 -16.47 9.52
C ASP A 228 -5.13 -14.97 9.45
N TYR A 229 -5.68 -14.38 10.52
CA TYR A 229 -6.04 -12.96 10.53
C TYR A 229 -4.83 -12.08 10.28
N ALA A 230 -4.97 -11.17 9.32
CA ALA A 230 -4.02 -10.09 9.06
C ALA A 230 -4.75 -8.87 8.49
N ALA A 231 -4.35 -7.68 8.92
CA ALA A 231 -4.95 -6.43 8.48
C ALA A 231 -3.92 -5.30 8.43
N ASN A 232 -4.16 -4.30 7.58
CA ASN A 232 -3.50 -3.01 7.72
C ASN A 232 -3.92 -2.38 9.06
N VAL A 233 -3.00 -1.74 9.77
CA VAL A 233 -3.30 -1.13 11.08
C VAL A 233 -4.45 -0.11 11.01
N GLU A 234 -4.62 0.55 9.87
CA GLU A 234 -5.70 1.51 9.65
C GLU A 234 -7.07 0.85 9.57
N LYS A 235 -7.14 -0.43 9.13
CA LYS A 235 -8.39 -1.19 8.98
C LYS A 235 -8.66 -2.13 10.15
N ALA A 236 -7.61 -2.59 10.85
CA ALA A 236 -7.73 -3.62 11.88
C ALA A 236 -8.83 -3.32 12.89
N GLU A 237 -9.83 -4.18 12.97
CA GLU A 237 -10.96 -4.05 13.89
C GLU A 237 -10.57 -4.52 15.30
N LEU A 238 -11.16 -3.88 16.29
CA LEU A 238 -10.91 -4.20 17.70
C LEU A 238 -12.21 -4.26 18.46
N PHE A 239 -12.31 -5.26 19.33
CA PHE A 239 -13.37 -5.29 20.31
C PHE A 239 -13.03 -4.39 21.51
N PRO A 240 -14.05 -3.75 22.13
CA PRO A 240 -13.84 -3.00 23.34
C PRO A 240 -13.27 -3.91 24.43
N LEU A 241 -12.19 -3.46 25.08
CA LEU A 241 -11.63 -4.19 26.20
C LEU A 241 -12.64 -4.25 27.35
N GLU A 242 -12.70 -5.40 28.03
CA GLU A 242 -13.55 -5.54 29.21
C GLU A 242 -12.96 -4.68 30.34
N ALA A 243 -13.82 -3.90 30.97
CA ALA A 243 -13.48 -3.13 32.17
C ALA A 243 -13.75 -3.94 33.43
N GLN A 244 -12.95 -3.69 34.45
CA GLN A 244 -13.27 -4.22 35.79
C GLN A 244 -14.50 -3.48 36.34
N GLU A 245 -15.44 -4.23 36.92
CA GLU A 245 -16.58 -3.63 37.60
C GLU A 245 -16.09 -2.89 38.85
N GLU A 246 -16.29 -1.58 38.88
CA GLU A 246 -15.97 -0.72 40.01
C GLU A 246 -17.19 0.11 40.41
N ALA A 247 -17.30 0.40 41.72
CA ALA A 247 -18.31 1.33 42.21
C ALA A 247 -18.01 2.74 41.67
N MET A 248 -19.02 3.39 41.09
CA MET A 248 -18.90 4.76 40.59
C MET A 248 -18.65 5.75 41.71
N LEU A 249 -17.49 6.40 41.72
CA LEU A 249 -17.14 7.45 42.67
C LEU A 249 -17.71 8.81 42.22
N THR A 250 -17.77 9.76 43.15
CA THR A 250 -18.16 11.13 42.84
C THR A 250 -17.09 11.82 41.99
N LYS A 251 -17.52 12.44 40.90
CA LYS A 251 -16.63 13.22 40.05
C LYS A 251 -16.05 14.42 40.80
N GLU A 252 -14.76 14.68 40.68
CA GLU A 252 -14.04 15.79 41.30
C GLU A 252 -13.18 16.54 40.29
N GLU A 253 -13.14 17.88 40.41
CA GLU A 253 -12.18 18.71 39.67
C GLU A 253 -10.93 18.87 40.53
N VAL A 254 -9.76 18.58 39.96
CA VAL A 254 -8.47 18.64 40.66
C VAL A 254 -7.48 19.56 39.93
N VAL A 255 -6.66 20.26 40.71
CA VAL A 255 -5.62 21.15 40.18
C VAL A 255 -4.42 20.29 39.75
N THR A 256 -3.98 20.47 38.52
CA THR A 256 -2.85 19.75 37.91
C THR A 256 -1.97 20.74 37.15
N PRO A 257 -1.20 21.57 37.85
CA PRO A 257 -0.42 22.62 37.22
C PRO A 257 0.64 22.04 36.28
N ASP A 258 0.75 22.64 35.11
CA ASP A 258 1.72 22.26 34.04
C ASP A 258 1.64 20.82 33.52
N CYS A 259 0.61 20.05 33.90
CA CYS A 259 0.39 18.68 33.45
C CYS A 259 -0.42 18.69 32.14
N LYS A 260 0.25 18.70 30.97
CA LYS A 260 -0.41 18.71 29.64
C LYS A 260 -0.45 17.36 28.95
N THR A 261 0.45 16.44 29.30
CA THR A 261 0.49 15.10 28.73
C THR A 261 -0.15 14.07 29.66
N ILE A 262 -0.64 12.97 29.11
CA ILE A 262 -1.18 11.85 29.89
C ILE A 262 -0.14 11.35 30.91
N ALA A 263 1.13 11.27 30.53
CA ALA A 263 2.21 10.84 31.40
C ALA A 263 2.36 11.78 32.63
N ASP A 264 2.35 13.10 32.39
CA ASP A 264 2.49 14.10 33.45
C ASP A 264 1.31 14.04 34.43
N VAL A 265 0.09 13.97 33.90
CA VAL A 265 -1.16 13.89 34.70
C VAL A 265 -1.18 12.63 35.55
N CYS A 266 -0.91 11.48 34.92
CA CYS A 266 -0.91 10.19 35.62
C CYS A 266 0.19 10.11 36.70
N ALA A 267 1.38 10.64 36.43
CA ALA A 267 2.47 10.73 37.41
C ALA A 267 2.09 11.66 38.59
N TYR A 268 1.52 12.84 38.31
CA TYR A 268 1.11 13.81 39.31
C TYR A 268 0.00 13.27 40.23
N LEU A 269 -1.02 12.64 39.64
CA LEU A 269 -2.18 12.10 40.38
C LEU A 269 -1.92 10.67 40.90
N LYS A 270 -0.78 10.05 40.55
CA LYS A 270 -0.43 8.65 40.89
C LYS A 270 -1.47 7.65 40.40
N LEU A 271 -1.97 7.86 39.19
CA LEU A 271 -2.92 6.99 38.53
C LEU A 271 -2.21 6.17 37.44
N PRO A 272 -2.63 4.93 37.17
CA PRO A 272 -2.15 4.18 36.02
C PRO A 272 -2.69 4.82 34.71
N VAL A 273 -1.91 4.71 33.65
CA VAL A 273 -2.22 5.35 32.36
C VAL A 273 -3.53 4.85 31.76
N ASP A 274 -3.85 3.59 31.95
CA ASP A 274 -5.08 2.93 31.50
C ASP A 274 -6.35 3.37 32.27
N HIS A 275 -6.20 4.19 33.34
CA HIS A 275 -7.30 4.85 34.04
C HIS A 275 -7.51 6.30 33.60
N SER A 276 -6.86 6.70 32.52
CA SER A 276 -7.01 8.04 31.94
C SER A 276 -7.63 8.00 30.55
N VAL A 277 -8.16 9.14 30.11
CA VAL A 277 -8.71 9.34 28.77
C VAL A 277 -7.93 10.45 28.07
N LYS A 278 -7.39 10.11 26.91
CA LYS A 278 -6.64 10.97 26.02
C LYS A 278 -7.56 11.60 24.98
N ALA A 279 -7.37 12.89 24.74
CA ALA A 279 -8.13 13.64 23.75
C ALA A 279 -7.26 14.02 22.54
N VAL A 280 -7.81 13.86 21.34
CA VAL A 280 -7.24 14.40 20.09
C VAL A 280 -8.34 15.18 19.37
N ALA A 281 -7.99 16.34 18.84
CA ALA A 281 -8.93 17.25 18.18
C ALA A 281 -8.59 17.43 16.71
N TYR A 282 -9.58 17.24 15.85
CA TYR A 282 -9.49 17.43 14.42
C TYR A 282 -10.51 18.44 13.92
N ASN A 283 -10.14 19.16 12.86
CA ASN A 283 -11.06 19.95 12.05
C ASN A 283 -11.41 19.18 10.79
N SER A 284 -12.66 19.31 10.34
CA SER A 284 -13.17 18.70 9.10
C SER A 284 -14.15 19.63 8.41
N GLU A 285 -14.62 19.26 7.21
CA GLU A 285 -15.68 20.00 6.49
C GLU A 285 -17.03 20.02 7.25
N LYS A 286 -17.21 19.11 8.24
CA LYS A 286 -18.39 19.10 9.14
C LYS A 286 -18.14 19.85 10.45
N GLY A 287 -16.97 20.45 10.63
CA GLY A 287 -16.58 21.18 11.83
C GLY A 287 -15.62 20.42 12.74
N LEU A 288 -15.52 20.85 13.99
CA LEU A 288 -14.58 20.31 14.98
C LEU A 288 -15.04 18.93 15.46
N ILE A 289 -14.08 18.00 15.51
CA ILE A 289 -14.23 16.64 16.02
C ILE A 289 -13.29 16.45 17.20
N LEU A 290 -13.82 16.08 18.36
CA LEU A 290 -13.03 15.69 19.52
C LEU A 290 -13.11 14.17 19.69
N CYS A 291 -11.94 13.52 19.61
CA CYS A 291 -11.80 12.07 19.75
C CYS A 291 -11.24 11.73 21.13
N PHE A 292 -11.82 10.73 21.78
CA PHE A 292 -11.41 10.29 23.12
C PHE A 292 -11.11 8.79 23.10
N VAL A 293 -9.88 8.44 23.46
CA VAL A 293 -9.39 7.06 23.60
C VAL A 293 -8.80 6.85 24.99
N ARG A 294 -8.59 5.60 25.42
CA ARG A 294 -7.89 5.30 26.68
C ARG A 294 -6.46 5.90 26.63
N GLY A 295 -5.92 6.32 27.74
CA GLY A 295 -4.68 7.11 27.81
C GLY A 295 -3.45 6.47 27.18
N ASP A 296 -3.37 5.15 27.15
CA ASP A 296 -2.31 4.36 26.52
C ASP A 296 -2.58 4.01 25.04
N HIS A 297 -3.74 4.43 24.49
CA HIS A 297 -4.12 4.18 23.11
C HIS A 297 -3.86 5.39 22.21
N GLU A 298 -3.75 5.15 20.90
CA GLU A 298 -3.67 6.17 19.86
C GLU A 298 -4.95 6.17 19.02
N VAL A 299 -5.31 7.34 18.47
CA VAL A 299 -6.46 7.49 17.58
C VAL A 299 -6.08 7.01 16.18
N ASN A 300 -6.99 6.27 15.55
CA ASN A 300 -6.92 5.88 14.15
C ASN A 300 -7.76 6.87 13.32
N GLU A 301 -7.12 7.73 12.56
CA GLU A 301 -7.77 8.80 11.79
C GLU A 301 -8.74 8.23 10.73
N ILE A 302 -8.38 7.12 10.07
CA ILE A 302 -9.25 6.47 9.06
C ILE A 302 -10.55 5.98 9.68
N LYS A 303 -10.49 5.38 10.86
CA LYS A 303 -11.70 4.97 11.59
C LYS A 303 -12.56 6.17 12.02
N VAL A 304 -11.95 7.29 12.38
CA VAL A 304 -12.67 8.55 12.69
C VAL A 304 -13.34 9.11 11.43
N ILE A 305 -12.63 9.16 10.30
CA ILE A 305 -13.17 9.58 8.99
C ILE A 305 -14.41 8.75 8.65
N ASN A 306 -14.27 7.42 8.72
CA ASN A 306 -15.36 6.49 8.41
C ASN A 306 -16.55 6.63 9.37
N THR A 307 -16.29 6.81 10.67
CA THR A 307 -17.33 6.98 11.71
C THR A 307 -18.10 8.28 11.54
N CYS A 308 -17.42 9.38 11.26
CA CYS A 308 -18.02 10.71 11.10
C CYS A 308 -18.56 10.95 9.68
N GLY A 309 -18.15 10.13 8.70
CA GLY A 309 -18.47 10.30 7.27
C GLY A 309 -17.91 11.61 6.73
N VAL A 310 -16.70 11.99 7.14
CA VAL A 310 -15.98 13.19 6.67
C VAL A 310 -15.00 12.81 5.56
N ILE A 311 -14.52 13.82 4.83
CA ILE A 311 -13.61 13.61 3.69
C ILE A 311 -12.16 13.55 4.15
N ASP A 312 -11.79 14.45 5.07
CA ASP A 312 -10.41 14.59 5.55
C ASP A 312 -10.39 15.14 6.99
N LEU A 313 -9.25 14.97 7.66
CA LEU A 313 -8.99 15.47 9.01
C LEU A 313 -7.71 16.30 9.03
N GLU A 314 -7.80 17.49 9.63
CA GLU A 314 -6.64 18.31 9.94
C GLU A 314 -6.58 18.53 11.47
N MET A 315 -5.38 18.67 12.04
CA MET A 315 -5.26 19.00 13.45
C MET A 315 -5.95 20.34 13.75
N ALA A 316 -6.77 20.36 14.79
CA ALA A 316 -7.49 21.57 15.19
C ALA A 316 -6.53 22.65 15.71
N THR A 317 -6.84 23.92 15.40
CA THR A 317 -6.09 25.07 15.93
C THR A 317 -6.56 25.44 17.34
N GLU A 318 -5.72 26.18 18.09
CA GLU A 318 -6.07 26.66 19.42
C GLU A 318 -7.31 27.59 19.43
N GLU A 319 -7.51 28.35 18.34
CA GLU A 319 -8.68 29.21 18.18
C GLU A 319 -9.98 28.40 18.05
N GLN A 320 -9.91 27.28 17.29
CA GLN A 320 -11.05 26.36 17.14
C GLN A 320 -11.37 25.66 18.47
N LEU A 321 -10.33 25.25 19.22
CA LEU A 321 -10.51 24.66 20.56
C LEU A 321 -11.14 25.66 21.54
N ALA A 322 -10.66 26.90 21.57
CA ALA A 322 -11.23 27.96 22.42
C ALA A 322 -12.69 28.26 22.07
N ALA A 323 -13.04 28.30 20.77
CA ALA A 323 -14.41 28.50 20.32
C ALA A 323 -15.35 27.35 20.74
N ALA A 324 -14.82 26.13 20.91
CA ALA A 324 -15.51 24.95 21.40
C ALA A 324 -15.60 24.88 22.94
N GLY A 325 -14.96 25.81 23.65
CA GLY A 325 -14.93 25.85 25.12
C GLY A 325 -13.94 24.87 25.74
N THR A 326 -12.87 24.53 25.04
CA THR A 326 -11.81 23.65 25.53
C THR A 326 -10.41 24.24 25.29
N VAL A 327 -9.39 23.62 25.85
CA VAL A 327 -7.99 24.10 25.79
C VAL A 327 -7.07 22.93 25.50
N GLY A 328 -6.12 23.10 24.57
CA GLY A 328 -5.11 22.12 24.24
C GLY A 328 -4.32 21.65 25.48
N GLY A 329 -4.16 20.32 25.60
CA GLY A 329 -3.52 19.68 26.75
C GLY A 329 -4.45 19.43 27.96
N TYR A 330 -5.67 20.02 27.95
CA TYR A 330 -6.65 19.87 29.04
C TYR A 330 -8.04 19.52 28.52
N MET A 331 -8.13 19.00 27.32
CA MET A 331 -9.39 18.59 26.67
C MET A 331 -10.02 17.40 27.39
N GLY A 332 -11.34 17.46 27.59
CA GLY A 332 -12.13 16.38 28.18
C GLY A 332 -13.55 16.34 27.63
N PRO A 333 -14.26 15.20 27.71
CA PRO A 333 -15.60 15.07 27.17
C PRO A 333 -16.70 15.72 28.02
N VAL A 334 -16.40 16.06 29.28
CA VAL A 334 -17.37 16.61 30.23
C VAL A 334 -17.65 18.07 29.94
N GLY A 335 -18.91 18.43 29.72
CA GLY A 335 -19.33 19.82 29.52
C GLY A 335 -19.19 20.35 28.10
N ILE A 336 -18.78 19.51 27.13
CA ILE A 336 -18.74 19.87 25.70
C ILE A 336 -20.16 19.89 25.11
N ASP A 337 -20.48 20.90 24.33
CA ASP A 337 -21.76 21.03 23.63
C ASP A 337 -21.77 20.22 22.31
N ASN A 338 -22.35 19.04 22.36
CA ASN A 338 -22.46 18.12 21.21
C ASN A 338 -23.28 18.68 20.02
N LYS A 339 -23.91 19.84 20.16
CA LYS A 339 -24.56 20.52 19.04
C LYS A 339 -23.59 21.36 18.21
N LYS A 340 -22.47 21.72 18.80
CA LYS A 340 -21.42 22.54 18.16
C LYS A 340 -20.19 21.74 17.75
N VAL A 341 -19.93 20.63 18.43
CA VAL A 341 -18.74 19.81 18.29
C VAL A 341 -19.17 18.34 18.17
N ILE A 342 -18.56 17.63 17.23
CA ILE A 342 -18.74 16.18 17.12
C ILE A 342 -17.83 15.52 18.16
N VAL A 343 -18.43 14.81 19.11
CA VAL A 343 -17.70 14.08 20.15
C VAL A 343 -17.71 12.58 19.82
N VAL A 344 -16.54 12.03 19.53
CA VAL A 344 -16.35 10.61 19.22
C VAL A 344 -15.58 9.95 20.35
N VAL A 345 -16.13 8.89 20.89
CA VAL A 345 -15.53 8.17 22.03
C VAL A 345 -15.29 6.72 21.65
N ASP A 346 -14.08 6.24 21.90
CA ASP A 346 -13.74 4.84 21.70
C ASP A 346 -14.63 3.93 22.57
N ALA A 347 -15.05 2.81 22.00
CA ALA A 347 -15.94 1.87 22.67
C ALA A 347 -15.34 1.28 23.98
N THR A 348 -14.02 1.19 24.08
CA THR A 348 -13.30 0.80 25.31
C THR A 348 -13.51 1.83 26.41
N VAL A 349 -13.43 3.13 26.09
CA VAL A 349 -13.62 4.21 27.05
C VAL A 349 -15.02 4.16 27.67
N MET A 350 -16.03 3.80 26.87
CA MET A 350 -17.42 3.70 27.36
C MET A 350 -17.64 2.58 28.37
N LYS A 351 -16.72 1.62 28.46
CA LYS A 351 -16.73 0.54 29.46
C LYS A 351 -15.92 0.87 30.73
N MET A 352 -15.10 1.94 30.69
CA MET A 352 -14.25 2.31 31.83
C MET A 352 -15.06 2.98 32.95
N HIS A 353 -14.49 2.92 34.16
CA HIS A 353 -15.05 3.55 35.36
C HIS A 353 -14.02 4.48 36.01
N ASN A 354 -14.49 5.54 36.67
CA ASN A 354 -13.71 6.44 37.52
C ASN A 354 -12.44 7.02 36.81
N VAL A 355 -12.55 7.35 35.52
CA VAL A 355 -11.40 7.79 34.72
C VAL A 355 -11.00 9.22 35.02
N CYS A 356 -9.72 9.50 34.73
CA CYS A 356 -9.18 10.86 34.69
C CYS A 356 -9.26 11.42 33.27
N CYS A 357 -9.71 12.66 33.10
CA CYS A 357 -9.70 13.37 31.82
C CYS A 357 -9.50 14.89 32.02
N GLY A 358 -9.21 15.63 30.95
CA GLY A 358 -9.12 17.08 31.00
C GLY A 358 -10.43 17.73 31.47
N ALA A 359 -10.33 18.88 32.15
CA ALA A 359 -11.47 19.66 32.62
C ALA A 359 -11.85 20.81 31.69
N ASN A 360 -11.31 20.85 30.46
CA ASN A 360 -11.49 21.93 29.48
C ASN A 360 -11.02 23.30 29.97
N LYS A 361 -10.12 23.30 30.95
CA LYS A 361 -9.61 24.48 31.62
C LYS A 361 -8.14 24.29 31.95
N GLU A 362 -7.30 25.26 31.63
CA GLU A 362 -5.86 25.19 31.87
C GLU A 362 -5.53 24.90 33.34
N GLY A 363 -4.67 23.91 33.57
CA GLY A 363 -4.21 23.50 34.89
C GLY A 363 -5.21 22.66 35.70
N TYR A 364 -6.26 22.11 35.06
CA TYR A 364 -7.29 21.31 35.73
C TYR A 364 -7.63 20.02 34.99
N HIS A 365 -7.89 18.97 35.77
CA HIS A 365 -8.45 17.70 35.29
C HIS A 365 -9.62 17.29 36.15
N PHE A 366 -10.49 16.43 35.59
CA PHE A 366 -11.49 15.69 36.36
C PHE A 366 -10.96 14.30 36.68
N ILE A 367 -11.25 13.81 37.91
CA ILE A 367 -11.10 12.42 38.32
C ILE A 367 -12.48 11.83 38.60
N ASN A 368 -12.54 10.49 38.63
CA ASN A 368 -13.79 9.75 38.89
C ASN A 368 -14.90 10.05 37.87
N VAL A 369 -14.52 10.34 36.62
CA VAL A 369 -15.49 10.54 35.56
C VAL A 369 -15.99 9.18 35.08
N ASN A 370 -17.31 9.07 34.92
CA ASN A 370 -17.95 7.85 34.46
C ASN A 370 -18.73 8.12 33.15
N PRO A 371 -18.38 7.44 32.05
CA PRO A 371 -19.12 7.52 30.81
C PRO A 371 -20.59 7.20 30.96
N GLY A 372 -21.46 7.90 30.24
CA GLY A 372 -22.92 7.76 30.37
C GLY A 372 -23.54 8.52 31.53
N ARG A 373 -22.81 8.70 32.65
CA ARG A 373 -23.24 9.54 33.77
C ARG A 373 -22.81 11.00 33.60
N ASP A 374 -21.52 11.24 33.28
CA ASP A 374 -20.92 12.57 33.31
C ASP A 374 -20.81 13.22 31.92
N PHE A 375 -20.89 12.42 30.86
CA PHE A 375 -20.96 12.88 29.49
C PHE A 375 -21.62 11.86 28.56
N THR A 376 -22.12 12.32 27.42
CA THR A 376 -22.72 11.49 26.38
C THR A 376 -22.08 11.89 25.05
N PRO A 377 -21.45 10.97 24.29
CA PRO A 377 -20.82 11.29 23.00
C PRO A 377 -21.84 11.43 21.86
N THR A 378 -21.41 12.02 20.74
CA THR A 378 -22.15 12.00 19.48
C THR A 378 -22.08 10.60 18.85
N TYR A 379 -20.88 10.00 18.83
CA TYR A 379 -20.63 8.65 18.33
C TYR A 379 -19.82 7.82 19.33
N VAL A 380 -20.16 6.54 19.42
CA VAL A 380 -19.36 5.51 20.09
C VAL A 380 -18.93 4.52 19.01
N ALA A 381 -17.64 4.34 18.81
CA ALA A 381 -17.09 3.45 17.79
C ALA A 381 -15.71 2.93 18.21
N ASP A 382 -15.23 1.90 17.52
CA ASP A 382 -13.82 1.51 17.54
C ASP A 382 -13.03 2.56 16.76
N ILE A 383 -12.34 3.46 17.46
CA ILE A 383 -11.51 4.52 16.86
C ILE A 383 -10.05 4.45 17.31
N ARG A 384 -9.66 3.41 18.04
CA ARG A 384 -8.26 3.26 18.44
C ARG A 384 -7.41 2.52 17.40
N LEU A 385 -6.14 2.85 17.38
CA LEU A 385 -5.14 2.13 16.60
C LEU A 385 -4.80 0.82 17.31
N ILE A 386 -4.71 -0.27 16.55
CA ILE A 386 -4.28 -1.57 17.07
C ILE A 386 -2.82 -1.54 17.51
N GLN A 387 -2.51 -2.19 18.63
CA GLN A 387 -1.16 -2.28 19.18
C GLN A 387 -0.68 -3.73 19.18
N GLU A 388 0.64 -3.92 19.21
CA GLU A 388 1.23 -5.24 19.39
C GLU A 388 0.81 -5.82 20.76
N GLY A 389 0.44 -7.10 20.79
CA GLY A 389 -0.11 -7.76 21.98
C GLY A 389 -1.62 -7.60 22.18
N ASP A 390 -2.31 -6.78 21.37
CA ASP A 390 -3.77 -6.72 21.39
C ASP A 390 -4.40 -8.08 21.04
N PRO A 391 -5.58 -8.40 21.58
CA PRO A 391 -6.28 -9.62 21.22
C PRO A 391 -6.76 -9.59 19.77
N CYS A 392 -6.51 -10.68 19.05
CA CYS A 392 -6.99 -10.87 17.69
C CYS A 392 -8.53 -10.85 17.64
N PRO A 393 -9.15 -10.06 16.75
CA PRO A 393 -10.61 -9.99 16.62
C PRO A 393 -11.26 -11.31 16.18
N HIS A 394 -10.50 -12.24 15.55
CA HIS A 394 -11.05 -13.52 15.08
C HIS A 394 -10.95 -14.64 16.12
N CYS A 395 -9.83 -14.73 16.84
CA CYS A 395 -9.61 -15.89 17.73
C CYS A 395 -9.19 -15.54 19.17
N GLY A 396 -9.00 -14.26 19.47
CA GLY A 396 -8.55 -13.80 20.79
C GLY A 396 -7.06 -14.02 21.09
N GLY A 397 -6.28 -14.63 20.17
CA GLY A 397 -4.82 -14.75 20.29
C GLY A 397 -4.13 -13.38 20.14
N GLU A 398 -2.84 -13.32 20.48
CA GLU A 398 -2.07 -12.08 20.36
C GLU A 398 -1.78 -11.71 18.91
N VAL A 399 -1.80 -10.39 18.61
CA VAL A 399 -1.34 -9.86 17.32
C VAL A 399 0.09 -9.35 17.43
N SER A 400 0.86 -9.56 16.37
CA SER A 400 2.17 -8.96 16.13
C SER A 400 2.12 -7.95 15.01
N LYS A 401 3.12 -7.05 14.95
CA LYS A 401 3.26 -6.04 13.91
C LYS A 401 4.40 -6.38 12.95
N ALA A 402 4.27 -5.98 11.70
CA ALA A 402 5.33 -5.96 10.71
C ALA A 402 5.19 -4.75 9.79
N ARG A 403 6.25 -4.45 9.05
CA ARG A 403 6.20 -3.49 7.96
C ARG A 403 6.05 -4.20 6.63
N GLY A 404 5.29 -3.61 5.73
CA GLY A 404 5.00 -4.18 4.42
C GLY A 404 5.08 -3.17 3.29
N ILE A 405 5.40 -3.70 2.11
CA ILE A 405 5.33 -2.99 0.83
C ILE A 405 4.11 -3.51 0.11
N GLU A 406 3.12 -2.65 -0.13
CA GLU A 406 1.93 -2.98 -0.90
C GLU A 406 2.30 -3.19 -2.37
N VAL A 407 2.23 -4.42 -2.88
CA VAL A 407 2.53 -4.76 -4.28
C VAL A 407 1.29 -4.97 -5.13
N GLY A 408 0.14 -5.16 -4.50
CA GLY A 408 -1.15 -5.28 -5.18
C GLY A 408 -2.32 -5.13 -4.22
N GLN A 409 -3.47 -4.80 -4.77
CA GLN A 409 -4.70 -4.63 -4.01
C GLN A 409 -5.91 -5.06 -4.84
N VAL A 410 -6.88 -5.68 -4.20
CA VAL A 410 -8.15 -6.12 -4.77
C VAL A 410 -9.30 -5.43 -4.06
N PHE A 411 -10.30 -4.95 -4.84
CA PHE A 411 -11.41 -4.13 -4.33
C PHE A 411 -12.76 -4.63 -4.82
N LYS A 412 -13.75 -4.61 -3.96
CA LYS A 412 -15.17 -4.70 -4.30
C LYS A 412 -15.75 -3.29 -4.44
N LEU A 413 -16.05 -2.84 -5.64
CA LEU A 413 -16.58 -1.51 -5.92
C LEU A 413 -18.12 -1.46 -5.89
N PHE A 414 -18.77 -2.63 -5.97
CA PHE A 414 -20.21 -2.75 -6.11
C PHE A 414 -20.75 -1.90 -7.27
N THR A 415 -21.72 -1.04 -7.02
CA THR A 415 -22.34 -0.21 -8.05
C THR A 415 -21.87 1.25 -8.04
N LYS A 416 -20.83 1.58 -7.26
CA LYS A 416 -20.35 2.97 -7.10
C LYS A 416 -20.13 3.67 -8.44
N TYR A 417 -19.36 3.07 -9.33
CA TYR A 417 -19.04 3.65 -10.64
C TYR A 417 -20.13 3.38 -11.67
N SER A 418 -20.68 2.18 -11.71
CA SER A 418 -21.72 1.82 -12.66
C SER A 418 -23.00 2.63 -12.48
N SER A 419 -23.39 2.94 -11.25
CA SER A 419 -24.54 3.81 -10.97
C SER A 419 -24.27 5.26 -11.37
N ALA A 420 -23.10 5.81 -11.00
CA ALA A 420 -22.73 7.18 -11.33
C ALA A 420 -22.62 7.39 -12.85
N LEU A 421 -21.96 6.46 -13.54
CA LEU A 421 -21.72 6.50 -14.99
C LEU A 421 -22.83 5.83 -15.82
N LYS A 422 -23.94 5.39 -15.22
CA LYS A 422 -25.08 4.73 -15.88
C LYS A 422 -24.68 3.51 -16.73
N ALA A 423 -23.73 2.70 -16.20
CA ALA A 423 -23.33 1.46 -16.81
C ALA A 423 -24.29 0.33 -16.39
N THR A 424 -25.33 0.13 -17.19
CA THR A 424 -26.44 -0.78 -16.91
C THR A 424 -26.56 -1.87 -17.98
N TYR A 425 -27.22 -2.96 -17.63
CA TYR A 425 -27.58 -4.05 -18.54
C TYR A 425 -29.04 -4.45 -18.33
N LEU A 426 -29.65 -5.12 -19.30
CA LEU A 426 -30.96 -5.71 -19.15
C LEU A 426 -30.86 -7.13 -18.58
N ASP A 427 -31.56 -7.38 -17.47
CA ASP A 427 -31.64 -8.69 -16.83
C ASP A 427 -32.54 -9.67 -17.63
N GLU A 428 -32.76 -10.87 -17.11
CA GLU A 428 -33.55 -11.92 -17.75
C GLU A 428 -35.01 -11.52 -17.94
N ASN A 429 -35.51 -10.58 -17.17
CA ASN A 429 -36.87 -10.05 -17.22
C ASN A 429 -36.97 -8.76 -18.06
N GLY A 430 -35.87 -8.33 -18.68
CA GLY A 430 -35.80 -7.08 -19.45
C GLY A 430 -35.76 -5.83 -18.57
N LYS A 431 -35.48 -5.96 -17.28
CA LYS A 431 -35.31 -4.84 -16.35
C LYS A 431 -33.88 -4.36 -16.36
N GLU A 432 -33.71 -3.03 -16.36
CA GLU A 432 -32.42 -2.38 -16.28
C GLU A 432 -31.80 -2.53 -14.88
N GLN A 433 -30.56 -2.98 -14.81
CA GLN A 433 -29.79 -3.18 -13.59
C GLN A 433 -28.39 -2.55 -13.73
N PRO A 434 -27.83 -1.92 -12.69
CA PRO A 434 -26.44 -1.49 -12.71
C PRO A 434 -25.51 -2.70 -12.65
N MET A 435 -24.38 -2.63 -13.37
CA MET A 435 -23.35 -3.68 -13.29
C MET A 435 -22.65 -3.61 -11.93
N VAL A 436 -22.35 -4.77 -11.35
CA VAL A 436 -21.60 -4.87 -10.09
C VAL A 436 -20.13 -5.03 -10.41
N MET A 437 -19.27 -4.16 -9.86
CA MET A 437 -17.89 -4.00 -10.31
C MET A 437 -16.87 -4.36 -9.23
N GLY A 438 -15.72 -4.88 -9.67
CA GLY A 438 -14.49 -4.97 -8.90
C GLY A 438 -13.33 -4.29 -9.64
N CYS A 439 -12.30 -3.85 -8.92
CA CYS A 439 -11.04 -3.43 -9.51
C CYS A 439 -9.85 -4.07 -8.78
N TYR A 440 -8.76 -4.30 -9.52
CA TYR A 440 -7.69 -5.16 -9.06
C TYR A 440 -6.35 -4.65 -9.62
N GLY A 441 -5.50 -4.07 -8.75
CA GLY A 441 -4.25 -3.45 -9.13
C GLY A 441 -3.01 -4.25 -8.71
N VAL A 442 -2.00 -4.34 -9.59
CA VAL A 442 -0.64 -4.82 -9.28
C VAL A 442 0.36 -3.76 -9.70
N GLY A 443 1.16 -3.30 -8.76
CA GLY A 443 2.29 -2.40 -9.02
C GLY A 443 3.47 -3.17 -9.62
N VAL A 444 3.55 -3.28 -10.95
CA VAL A 444 4.59 -4.05 -11.65
C VAL A 444 5.99 -3.54 -11.31
N SER A 445 6.19 -2.23 -11.39
CA SER A 445 7.47 -1.62 -11.03
C SER A 445 7.77 -1.71 -9.53
N ARG A 446 6.75 -1.60 -8.68
CA ARG A 446 6.89 -1.78 -7.22
C ARG A 446 7.21 -3.23 -6.85
N THR A 447 6.66 -4.22 -7.56
CA THR A 447 6.99 -5.65 -7.40
C THR A 447 8.48 -5.91 -7.61
N MET A 448 9.11 -5.28 -8.62
CA MET A 448 10.56 -5.37 -8.84
C MET A 448 11.34 -4.80 -7.65
N ALA A 449 10.96 -3.64 -7.14
CA ALA A 449 11.60 -3.04 -5.97
C ALA A 449 11.45 -3.90 -4.71
N ALA A 450 10.25 -4.42 -4.47
CA ALA A 450 9.94 -5.29 -3.33
C ALA A 450 10.75 -6.61 -3.38
N ALA A 451 10.96 -7.17 -4.57
CA ALA A 451 11.79 -8.36 -4.75
C ALA A 451 13.25 -8.09 -4.32
N ILE A 452 13.78 -6.91 -4.60
CA ILE A 452 15.13 -6.51 -4.18
C ILE A 452 15.18 -6.28 -2.67
N GLU A 453 14.16 -5.64 -2.07
CA GLU A 453 14.12 -5.39 -0.62
C GLU A 453 14.14 -6.67 0.21
N GLN A 454 13.65 -7.78 -0.34
CA GLN A 454 13.69 -9.08 0.34
C GLN A 454 14.92 -9.93 -0.02
N ASN A 455 15.56 -9.65 -1.16
CA ASN A 455 16.57 -10.55 -1.72
C ASN A 455 17.83 -9.76 -2.13
N TYR A 456 18.69 -9.49 -1.17
CA TYR A 456 19.99 -8.84 -1.36
C TYR A 456 20.98 -9.28 -0.30
N ASP A 457 22.27 -9.02 -0.55
CA ASP A 457 23.35 -9.11 0.43
C ASP A 457 24.27 -7.89 0.35
N ASP A 458 25.38 -7.91 1.07
CA ASP A 458 26.37 -6.82 1.08
C ASP A 458 27.02 -6.55 -0.30
N ASN A 459 26.94 -7.50 -1.23
CA ASN A 459 27.55 -7.42 -2.54
C ASN A 459 26.58 -6.90 -3.62
N GLY A 460 25.28 -7.22 -3.48
CA GLY A 460 24.29 -6.81 -4.48
C GLY A 460 22.94 -7.51 -4.37
N ILE A 461 22.25 -7.58 -5.51
CA ILE A 461 20.91 -8.15 -5.63
C ILE A 461 20.99 -9.69 -5.71
N ILE A 462 20.01 -10.35 -5.10
CA ILE A 462 19.82 -11.81 -5.23
C ILE A 462 18.47 -12.05 -5.92
N TRP A 463 18.46 -12.09 -7.26
CA TRP A 463 17.19 -12.24 -7.99
C TRP A 463 16.57 -13.63 -7.83
N PRO A 464 15.25 -13.72 -7.54
CA PRO A 464 14.48 -14.92 -7.82
C PRO A 464 14.61 -15.29 -9.30
N ILE A 465 14.86 -16.56 -9.60
CA ILE A 465 15.26 -17.03 -10.96
C ILE A 465 14.20 -16.68 -12.02
N GLU A 466 12.92 -16.73 -11.69
CA GLU A 466 11.82 -16.47 -12.63
C GLU A 466 11.80 -15.04 -13.15
N ILE A 467 12.30 -14.08 -12.37
CA ILE A 467 12.32 -12.64 -12.72
C ILE A 467 13.73 -12.09 -12.96
N ALA A 468 14.77 -12.90 -12.72
CA ALA A 468 16.15 -12.49 -12.95
C ALA A 468 16.37 -11.97 -14.38
N PRO A 469 17.15 -10.87 -14.60
CA PRO A 469 17.32 -10.27 -15.92
C PRO A 469 17.95 -11.24 -16.93
N TYR A 470 18.82 -12.13 -16.44
CA TYR A 470 19.37 -13.27 -17.15
C TYR A 470 19.54 -14.44 -16.20
N HIS A 471 19.44 -15.66 -16.71
CA HIS A 471 19.55 -16.87 -15.89
C HIS A 471 21.00 -17.19 -15.53
N VAL A 472 21.95 -16.97 -16.45
CA VAL A 472 23.36 -17.36 -16.26
C VAL A 472 24.30 -16.29 -16.81
N LEU A 473 25.36 -16.00 -16.05
CA LEU A 473 26.51 -15.24 -16.54
C LEU A 473 27.71 -16.16 -16.70
N VAL A 474 28.33 -16.13 -17.88
CA VAL A 474 29.60 -16.81 -18.16
C VAL A 474 30.74 -15.79 -18.11
N VAL A 475 31.74 -16.04 -17.24
CA VAL A 475 32.86 -15.11 -17.03
C VAL A 475 34.18 -15.80 -17.41
N PRO A 476 34.78 -15.49 -18.60
CA PRO A 476 36.16 -15.82 -18.87
C PRO A 476 37.07 -14.96 -17.95
N VAL A 477 37.78 -15.63 -17.05
CA VAL A 477 38.67 -14.96 -16.08
C VAL A 477 39.79 -14.20 -16.77
N ASN A 478 40.33 -14.77 -17.86
CA ASN A 478 41.33 -14.13 -18.69
C ASN A 478 40.90 -14.18 -20.17
N THR A 479 40.42 -13.04 -20.68
CA THR A 479 40.00 -12.93 -22.10
C THR A 479 41.16 -12.94 -23.10
N LYS A 480 42.41 -12.79 -22.65
CA LYS A 480 43.62 -12.88 -23.49
C LYS A 480 44.13 -14.30 -23.65
N ASP A 481 43.67 -15.23 -22.82
CA ASP A 481 43.95 -16.65 -22.99
C ASP A 481 42.93 -17.26 -23.96
N GLU A 482 43.41 -17.58 -25.16
CA GLU A 482 42.57 -18.06 -26.27
C GLU A 482 41.80 -19.36 -25.87
N ALA A 483 42.43 -20.26 -25.13
CA ALA A 483 41.78 -21.51 -24.71
C ALA A 483 40.65 -21.26 -23.74
N SER A 484 40.84 -20.39 -22.74
CA SER A 484 39.83 -20.00 -21.77
C SER A 484 38.67 -19.23 -22.43
N ALA A 485 38.99 -18.32 -23.35
CA ALA A 485 37.98 -17.56 -24.09
C ALA A 485 37.14 -18.47 -25.00
N ALA A 486 37.79 -19.42 -25.73
CA ALA A 486 37.09 -20.37 -26.59
C ALA A 486 36.16 -21.29 -25.76
N LYS A 487 36.60 -21.76 -24.59
CA LYS A 487 35.79 -22.59 -23.71
C LYS A 487 34.58 -21.81 -23.12
N ALA A 488 34.78 -20.55 -22.75
CA ALA A 488 33.69 -19.69 -22.30
C ALA A 488 32.63 -19.47 -23.41
N GLU A 489 33.09 -19.28 -24.67
CA GLU A 489 32.19 -19.15 -25.81
C GLU A 489 31.39 -20.43 -26.07
N GLU A 490 32.07 -21.59 -26.00
CA GLU A 490 31.42 -22.90 -26.12
C GLU A 490 30.32 -23.07 -25.07
N ILE A 491 30.62 -22.82 -23.78
CA ILE A 491 29.65 -22.90 -22.68
C ILE A 491 28.49 -21.91 -22.93
N TYR A 492 28.78 -20.69 -23.27
CA TYR A 492 27.76 -19.67 -23.58
C TYR A 492 26.82 -20.14 -24.70
N MET A 493 27.33 -20.74 -25.76
CA MET A 493 26.52 -21.24 -26.86
C MET A 493 25.71 -22.46 -26.47
N GLN A 494 26.28 -23.38 -25.66
CA GLN A 494 25.57 -24.55 -25.16
C GLN A 494 24.39 -24.15 -24.26
N LEU A 495 24.59 -23.24 -23.32
CA LEU A 495 23.54 -22.74 -22.41
C LEU A 495 22.41 -22.07 -23.20
N LYS A 496 22.73 -21.27 -24.20
CA LYS A 496 21.73 -20.68 -25.10
C LYS A 496 20.95 -21.72 -25.90
N LYS A 497 21.61 -22.78 -26.35
CA LYS A 497 20.96 -23.86 -27.13
C LYS A 497 19.91 -24.61 -26.31
N VAL A 498 20.12 -24.74 -25.00
CA VAL A 498 19.12 -25.35 -24.09
C VAL A 498 18.07 -24.35 -23.59
N GLY A 499 18.03 -23.12 -24.14
CA GLY A 499 16.98 -22.14 -23.84
C GLY A 499 17.25 -21.25 -22.65
N LEU A 500 18.43 -21.32 -22.02
CA LEU A 500 18.77 -20.45 -20.91
C LEU A 500 19.14 -19.03 -21.38
N GLU A 501 18.58 -18.03 -20.74
CA GLU A 501 18.94 -16.63 -20.99
C GLU A 501 20.33 -16.34 -20.42
N THR A 502 21.32 -16.38 -21.29
CA THR A 502 22.73 -16.34 -20.92
C THR A 502 23.41 -15.04 -21.37
N VAL A 503 24.27 -14.53 -20.51
CA VAL A 503 25.19 -13.42 -20.77
C VAL A 503 26.63 -13.95 -20.69
N ILE A 504 27.52 -13.39 -21.49
CA ILE A 504 28.97 -13.62 -21.38
C ILE A 504 29.68 -12.28 -21.14
N ASP A 505 30.57 -12.22 -20.13
CA ASP A 505 31.38 -11.03 -19.86
C ASP A 505 32.67 -11.06 -20.65
N ASP A 506 32.57 -10.61 -21.87
CA ASP A 506 33.66 -10.55 -22.86
C ASP A 506 34.53 -9.28 -22.73
N ARG A 507 34.33 -8.47 -21.69
CA ARG A 507 35.13 -7.26 -21.47
C ARG A 507 36.58 -7.60 -21.13
N ASN A 508 37.51 -6.76 -21.61
CA ASN A 508 38.92 -6.85 -21.21
C ASN A 508 39.15 -6.13 -19.87
N GLU A 509 38.49 -6.64 -18.80
CA GLU A 509 38.57 -6.11 -17.45
C GLU A 509 39.23 -7.12 -16.51
N ARG A 510 39.70 -6.62 -15.34
CA ARG A 510 40.24 -7.49 -14.29
C ARG A 510 39.13 -8.39 -13.73
N PRO A 511 39.45 -9.65 -13.39
CA PRO A 511 38.45 -10.59 -12.85
C PRO A 511 37.63 -10.03 -11.66
N GLY A 512 38.29 -9.35 -10.72
CA GLY A 512 37.64 -8.74 -9.60
C GLY A 512 36.60 -7.64 -9.93
N VAL A 513 36.77 -6.94 -11.07
CA VAL A 513 35.76 -5.97 -11.56
C VAL A 513 34.56 -6.72 -12.11
N LYS A 514 34.81 -7.77 -12.95
CA LYS A 514 33.73 -8.59 -13.51
C LYS A 514 32.88 -9.25 -12.43
N PHE A 515 33.51 -9.79 -11.38
CA PHE A 515 32.81 -10.45 -10.28
C PHE A 515 32.01 -9.47 -9.44
N LYS A 516 32.57 -8.30 -9.11
CA LYS A 516 31.86 -7.27 -8.38
C LYS A 516 30.63 -6.73 -9.15
N ASP A 517 30.75 -6.54 -10.46
CA ASP A 517 29.61 -6.17 -11.30
C ASP A 517 28.57 -7.31 -11.36
N ALA A 518 29.02 -8.56 -11.43
CA ALA A 518 28.14 -9.73 -11.45
C ALA A 518 27.35 -9.87 -10.16
N ASP A 519 28.00 -9.74 -9.00
CA ASP A 519 27.37 -9.78 -7.70
C ASP A 519 26.41 -8.61 -7.52
N LEU A 520 26.82 -7.38 -7.89
CA LEU A 520 25.98 -6.18 -7.77
C LEU A 520 24.70 -6.29 -8.62
N ILE A 521 24.80 -6.79 -9.84
CA ILE A 521 23.66 -6.99 -10.75
C ILE A 521 22.78 -8.18 -10.28
N GLY A 522 23.39 -9.19 -9.66
CA GLY A 522 22.69 -10.32 -9.08
C GLY A 522 22.34 -11.42 -10.08
N TYR A 523 23.29 -11.81 -10.96
CA TYR A 523 23.07 -12.98 -11.81
C TYR A 523 23.00 -14.25 -10.95
N PRO A 524 21.90 -15.05 -10.97
CA PRO A 524 21.70 -16.12 -10.01
C PRO A 524 22.82 -17.18 -10.02
N PRO A 525 23.10 -17.93 -11.09
CA PRO A 525 24.29 -18.77 -11.23
C PRO A 525 25.35 -18.07 -12.07
N VAL A 526 26.58 -18.07 -11.56
CA VAL A 526 27.77 -17.57 -12.29
C VAL A 526 28.71 -18.74 -12.56
N SER A 527 29.00 -19.00 -13.84
CA SER A 527 29.97 -20.00 -14.26
C SER A 527 31.30 -19.36 -14.60
N TYR A 528 32.37 -19.82 -13.96
CA TYR A 528 33.73 -19.36 -14.21
C TYR A 528 34.48 -20.35 -15.09
N THR A 529 35.24 -19.87 -16.05
CA THR A 529 36.21 -20.68 -16.78
C THR A 529 37.63 -20.38 -16.28
N HIS A 530 38.21 -21.34 -15.60
CA HIS A 530 39.60 -21.32 -15.16
C HIS A 530 40.28 -22.63 -15.59
N LEU A 531 41.50 -22.59 -16.08
CA LEU A 531 42.24 -23.77 -16.55
C LEU A 531 42.56 -24.81 -15.44
N ARG A 532 42.28 -24.53 -14.16
CA ARG A 532 42.66 -25.41 -13.01
C ARG A 532 41.52 -25.88 -12.12
N ALA A 533 40.28 -25.40 -12.26
CA ALA A 533 39.16 -25.89 -11.48
C ALA A 533 37.80 -25.45 -12.07
N HIS A 534 36.82 -26.35 -12.09
CA HIS A 534 35.43 -26.04 -12.28
C HIS A 534 34.83 -25.76 -10.89
N GLU A 535 34.70 -24.49 -10.52
CA GLU A 535 33.89 -24.13 -9.36
C GLU A 535 32.54 -23.62 -9.85
N THR A 536 31.50 -24.40 -9.61
CA THR A 536 30.12 -23.96 -9.63
C THR A 536 29.74 -23.53 -8.22
N ARG A 537 29.55 -22.25 -7.98
CA ARG A 537 28.81 -21.78 -6.81
C ARG A 537 27.32 -21.91 -7.14
N SER A 538 26.71 -23.00 -6.70
CA SER A 538 25.28 -23.10 -6.54
C SER A 538 24.94 -22.59 -5.15
N ASN A 539 24.31 -21.44 -5.06
CA ASN A 539 23.54 -21.11 -3.86
C ASN A 539 22.23 -21.91 -3.97
N LEU A 540 22.15 -23.01 -3.22
CA LEU A 540 20.92 -23.70 -2.86
C LEU A 540 20.24 -22.96 -1.71
#